data_4b853effee7d4011c6a751e02eb03025
#
_entry.id   4b853effee7d4011c6a751e02eb03025
#
_cell.length_a   1.000
_cell.length_b   1.000
_cell.length_c   1.000
_cell.angle_alpha   90.00
_cell.angle_beta   90.00
_cell.angle_gamma   90.00
#
_symmetry.space_group_name_H-M   'P 1'
#
loop_
_entity.id
_entity.type
_entity.pdbx_description
1 polymer ?
#
loop_
_entity_poly.entity_id
_entity_poly.type
_entity_poly.pdbx_seq_one_letter_code
_entity_poly.pdbx_strand_id
1 'polypeptide(L)'
;MRFVIVTGMSGAGKSTAMKMMEDMGFFCIDNLPIPLLDKLVDFATNFDTQMKNVAIGIDARSGENLDKVQDMLEILKSKDVQYEVLFLDAEDTVLVKRYKETRRSHPLAQGERVDKGIMRERQKMEFLKKEADYIIDTSRLLTRELKTELEKIFVQDEEFNSMYVTILSFGFKYGIPADSDIVMDVRFLPNPYYVEELRPKTCLLYTSPSPRDRTR
;
A
#
# COMPACT_ATOMS: atom_id res chain seq x y z
N MET A 1 12.58 -20.24 -4.01
CA MET A 1 12.94 -19.34 -2.90
C MET A 1 12.41 -17.97 -3.24
N ARG A 2 11.65 -17.33 -2.36
CA ARG A 2 10.99 -16.04 -2.60
C ARG A 2 11.61 -15.00 -1.68
N PHE A 3 12.15 -13.93 -2.25
CA PHE A 3 12.65 -12.77 -1.52
C PHE A 3 11.67 -11.62 -1.65
N VAL A 4 11.24 -11.03 -0.54
CA VAL A 4 10.35 -9.88 -0.52
C VAL A 4 11.03 -8.72 0.18
N ILE A 5 11.16 -7.60 -0.50
CA ILE A 5 11.66 -6.35 0.07
C ILE A 5 10.45 -5.55 0.54
N VAL A 6 10.32 -5.38 1.85
CA VAL A 6 9.24 -4.61 2.46
C VAL A 6 9.72 -3.20 2.74
N THR A 7 9.19 -2.24 2.03
CA THR A 7 9.55 -0.83 2.15
C THR A 7 8.30 0.05 2.17
N GLY A 8 8.44 1.36 2.20
CA GLY A 8 7.33 2.30 2.18
C GLY A 8 7.47 3.42 3.19
N MET A 9 6.46 4.29 3.24
CA MET A 9 6.46 5.48 4.08
C MET A 9 6.55 5.14 5.57
N SER A 10 7.29 5.94 6.30
CA SER A 10 7.37 5.83 7.76
C SER A 10 6.01 6.09 8.40
N GLY A 11 5.50 5.12 9.17
CA GLY A 11 4.14 5.15 9.71
C GLY A 11 3.08 4.49 8.82
N ALA A 12 3.44 3.98 7.64
CA ALA A 12 2.51 3.25 6.77
C ALA A 12 2.23 1.81 7.21
N GLY A 13 2.90 1.29 8.26
CA GLY A 13 2.59 -0.02 8.82
C GLY A 13 3.61 -1.12 8.50
N LYS A 14 4.83 -0.79 8.04
CA LYS A 14 5.88 -1.77 7.72
C LYS A 14 6.12 -2.82 8.82
N SER A 15 6.33 -2.38 10.05
CA SER A 15 6.57 -3.30 11.17
C SER A 15 5.39 -4.22 11.46
N THR A 16 4.18 -3.78 11.16
CA THR A 16 2.97 -4.61 11.27
C THR A 16 2.93 -5.65 10.15
N ALA A 17 3.23 -5.22 8.92
CA ALA A 17 3.30 -6.12 7.77
C ALA A 17 4.38 -7.20 7.96
N MET A 18 5.58 -6.82 8.44
CA MET A 18 6.66 -7.76 8.73
C MET A 18 6.24 -8.83 9.74
N LYS A 19 5.57 -8.47 10.83
CA LYS A 19 5.03 -9.44 11.80
C LYS A 19 4.00 -10.38 11.18
N MET A 20 3.13 -9.86 10.32
CA MET A 20 2.15 -10.69 9.61
C MET A 20 2.82 -11.65 8.64
N MET A 21 3.85 -11.21 7.93
CA MET A 21 4.63 -12.08 7.05
C MET A 21 5.37 -13.16 7.83
N GLU A 22 5.86 -12.87 9.03
CA GLU A 22 6.44 -13.86 9.95
C GLU A 22 5.39 -14.93 10.32
N ASP A 23 4.15 -14.52 10.65
CA ASP A 23 3.03 -15.43 10.90
C ASP A 23 2.67 -16.29 9.67
N MET A 24 2.96 -15.81 8.46
CA MET A 24 2.78 -16.53 7.18
C MET A 24 3.97 -17.44 6.84
N GLY A 25 4.96 -17.55 7.71
CA GLY A 25 6.13 -18.42 7.53
C GLY A 25 7.29 -17.80 6.76
N PHE A 26 7.33 -16.48 6.61
CA PHE A 26 8.50 -15.79 6.09
C PHE A 26 9.56 -15.65 7.19
N PHE A 27 10.82 -15.81 6.81
CA PHE A 27 11.94 -15.41 7.64
C PHE A 27 12.13 -13.89 7.51
N CYS A 28 11.75 -13.14 8.54
CA CYS A 28 11.70 -11.70 8.51
C CYS A 28 12.94 -11.06 9.14
N ILE A 29 13.61 -10.16 8.40
CA ILE A 29 14.75 -9.39 8.89
C ILE A 29 14.44 -7.92 8.71
N ASP A 30 14.32 -7.18 9.81
CA ASP A 30 14.13 -5.74 9.76
C ASP A 30 15.47 -5.00 9.87
N ASN A 31 15.62 -3.94 9.07
CA ASN A 31 16.81 -3.08 9.08
C ASN A 31 18.16 -3.81 8.87
N LEU A 32 18.20 -4.73 7.90
CA LEU A 32 19.43 -5.46 7.56
C LEU A 32 20.50 -4.49 7.02
N PRO A 33 21.72 -4.48 7.58
CA PRO A 33 22.84 -3.77 6.98
C PRO A 33 23.18 -4.36 5.62
N ILE A 34 23.26 -3.52 4.59
CA ILE A 34 23.46 -3.95 3.20
C ILE A 34 24.70 -4.84 2.98
N PRO A 35 25.86 -4.58 3.63
CA PRO A 35 26.99 -5.49 3.51
C PRO A 35 26.73 -6.93 4.00
N LEU A 36 25.66 -7.15 4.79
CA LEU A 36 25.27 -8.50 5.24
C LEU A 36 24.31 -9.17 4.28
N LEU A 37 23.68 -8.43 3.36
CA LEU A 37 22.74 -8.99 2.38
C LEU A 37 23.42 -10.05 1.51
N ASP A 38 24.60 -9.75 1.01
CA ASP A 38 25.36 -10.67 0.18
C ASP A 38 25.58 -12.02 0.86
N LYS A 39 25.97 -12.00 2.13
CA LYS A 39 26.14 -13.21 2.96
C LYS A 39 24.81 -13.90 3.27
N LEU A 40 23.74 -13.13 3.47
CA LEU A 40 22.40 -13.69 3.69
C LEU A 40 21.92 -14.43 2.44
N VAL A 41 22.09 -13.85 1.27
CA VAL A 41 21.73 -14.48 0.00
C VAL A 41 22.53 -15.76 -0.20
N ASP A 42 23.84 -15.73 0.01
CA ASP A 42 24.69 -16.92 -0.09
C ASP A 42 24.29 -18.01 0.90
N PHE A 43 23.97 -17.63 2.13
CA PHE A 43 23.49 -18.56 3.15
C PHE A 43 22.15 -19.19 2.73
N ALA A 44 21.23 -18.37 2.28
CA ALA A 44 19.90 -18.83 1.91
C ALA A 44 19.88 -19.69 0.66
N THR A 45 20.81 -19.47 -0.31
CA THR A 45 20.90 -20.21 -1.56
C THR A 45 21.75 -21.48 -1.48
N ASN A 46 22.82 -21.46 -0.69
CA ASN A 46 23.82 -22.55 -0.68
C ASN A 46 23.58 -23.59 0.43
N PHE A 47 22.86 -23.27 1.46
CA PHE A 47 22.50 -24.21 2.50
C PHE A 47 21.07 -24.70 2.25
N ASP A 48 20.85 -25.99 2.37
CA ASP A 48 19.52 -26.63 2.33
C ASP A 48 18.73 -26.18 3.60
N THR A 49 18.57 -24.87 3.70
CA THR A 49 17.94 -24.22 4.84
C THR A 49 16.43 -24.24 4.62
N GLN A 50 15.68 -24.37 5.72
CA GLN A 50 14.21 -24.27 5.71
C GLN A 50 13.71 -22.86 5.33
N MET A 51 14.61 -21.94 4.91
CA MET A 51 14.29 -20.57 4.50
C MET A 51 13.80 -20.54 3.05
N LYS A 52 12.57 -20.95 2.82
CA LYS A 52 11.95 -20.86 1.49
C LYS A 52 11.52 -19.45 1.13
N ASN A 53 11.09 -18.67 2.11
CA ASN A 53 10.58 -17.32 1.96
C ASN A 53 11.29 -16.36 2.91
N VAL A 54 11.85 -15.28 2.39
CA VAL A 54 12.60 -14.27 3.16
C VAL A 54 11.98 -12.89 2.93
N ALA A 55 11.68 -12.16 3.99
CA ALA A 55 11.22 -10.78 3.92
C ALA A 55 12.26 -9.85 4.57
N ILE A 56 12.68 -8.82 3.84
CA ILE A 56 13.69 -7.86 4.30
C ILE A 56 13.05 -6.48 4.41
N GLY A 57 12.95 -5.98 5.65
CA GLY A 57 12.46 -4.63 5.93
C GLY A 57 13.52 -3.58 5.66
N ILE A 58 13.18 -2.59 4.85
CA ILE A 58 14.04 -1.44 4.58
C ILE A 58 13.35 -0.18 5.05
N ASP A 59 14.07 0.61 5.86
CA ASP A 59 13.57 1.87 6.38
C ASP A 59 14.33 3.07 5.79
N ALA A 60 13.60 4.09 5.36
CA ALA A 60 14.14 5.35 4.86
C ALA A 60 14.84 6.21 5.92
N ARG A 61 14.89 5.75 7.18
CA ARG A 61 15.44 6.52 8.33
C ARG A 61 16.89 6.95 8.13
N SER A 62 17.63 6.23 7.34
CA SER A 62 19.01 6.57 7.03
C SER A 62 19.06 7.28 5.69
N GLY A 63 19.07 8.61 5.72
CA GLY A 63 19.12 9.45 4.53
C GLY A 63 20.25 9.16 3.54
N GLU A 64 21.28 8.42 3.97
CA GLU A 64 22.38 7.87 3.18
C GLU A 64 22.08 6.49 2.58
N ASN A 65 20.95 5.86 2.90
CA ASN A 65 20.70 4.46 2.55
C ASN A 65 19.83 4.25 1.29
N LEU A 66 19.32 5.29 0.66
CA LEU A 66 18.56 5.11 -0.59
C LEU A 66 19.47 4.71 -1.76
N ASP A 67 20.65 5.29 -1.84
CA ASP A 67 21.67 4.86 -2.80
C ASP A 67 22.04 3.38 -2.54
N LYS A 68 22.08 3.00 -1.28
CA LYS A 68 22.35 1.62 -0.86
C LYS A 68 21.21 0.64 -1.15
N VAL A 69 19.96 1.08 -1.29
CA VAL A 69 18.87 0.19 -1.74
C VAL A 69 19.09 -0.17 -3.20
N GLN A 70 19.54 0.75 -4.01
CA GLN A 70 19.92 0.47 -5.40
C GLN A 70 21.04 -0.57 -5.45
N ASP A 71 22.10 -0.39 -4.67
CA ASP A 71 23.20 -1.36 -4.55
C ASP A 71 22.66 -2.75 -4.12
N MET A 72 21.68 -2.77 -3.21
CA MET A 72 21.04 -4.01 -2.75
C MET A 72 20.29 -4.71 -3.88
N LEU A 73 19.50 -3.98 -4.66
CA LEU A 73 18.78 -4.53 -5.82
C LEU A 73 19.75 -5.06 -6.87
N GLU A 74 20.87 -4.36 -7.09
CA GLU A 74 21.94 -4.80 -7.99
C GLU A 74 22.61 -6.09 -7.51
N ILE A 75 22.86 -6.23 -6.21
CA ILE A 75 23.41 -7.46 -5.63
C ILE A 75 22.44 -8.63 -5.87
N LEU A 76 21.15 -8.46 -5.61
CA LEU A 76 20.14 -9.52 -5.84
C LEU A 76 20.08 -9.89 -7.33
N LYS A 77 20.06 -8.91 -8.22
CA LYS A 77 20.10 -9.12 -9.68
C LYS A 77 21.37 -9.84 -10.13
N SER A 78 22.53 -9.47 -9.58
CA SER A 78 23.83 -10.09 -9.95
C SER A 78 23.93 -11.55 -9.55
N LYS A 79 23.17 -11.97 -8.54
CA LYS A 79 23.11 -13.37 -8.05
C LYS A 79 21.95 -14.16 -8.64
N ASP A 80 21.26 -13.63 -9.63
CA ASP A 80 20.06 -14.25 -10.27
C ASP A 80 18.98 -14.64 -9.26
N VAL A 81 18.86 -13.86 -8.18
CA VAL A 81 17.83 -14.05 -7.17
C VAL A 81 16.60 -13.27 -7.55
N GLN A 82 15.49 -13.98 -7.74
CA GLN A 82 14.20 -13.33 -7.93
C GLN A 82 13.74 -12.69 -6.63
N TYR A 83 13.40 -11.42 -6.69
CA TYR A 83 12.86 -10.66 -5.57
C TYR A 83 11.61 -9.88 -5.98
N GLU A 84 10.79 -9.57 -5.02
CA GLU A 84 9.59 -8.76 -5.17
C GLU A 84 9.65 -7.59 -4.19
N VAL A 85 9.15 -6.44 -4.59
CA VAL A 85 9.14 -5.22 -3.77
C VAL A 85 7.71 -4.91 -3.34
N LEU A 86 7.47 -4.97 -2.05
CA LEU A 86 6.22 -4.52 -1.41
C LEU A 86 6.40 -3.11 -0.86
N PHE A 87 5.65 -2.16 -1.41
CA PHE A 87 5.64 -0.78 -0.94
C PHE A 87 4.36 -0.48 -0.15
N LEU A 88 4.52 -0.08 1.12
CA LEU A 88 3.41 0.37 1.96
C LEU A 88 3.31 1.89 1.92
N ASP A 89 2.18 2.40 1.49
CA ASP A 89 1.89 3.83 1.43
C ASP A 89 0.76 4.21 2.39
N ALA A 90 0.60 5.49 2.62
CA ALA A 90 -0.58 6.09 3.23
C ALA A 90 -0.64 7.59 2.89
N GLU A 91 -1.83 8.17 2.93
CA GLU A 91 -2.05 9.60 2.77
C GLU A 91 -1.28 10.40 3.82
N ASP A 92 -0.76 11.57 3.43
CA ASP A 92 0.05 12.44 4.32
C ASP A 92 -0.73 12.84 5.59
N THR A 93 -2.03 13.08 5.44
CA THR A 93 -2.93 13.41 6.56
C THR A 93 -3.02 12.28 7.59
N VAL A 94 -3.07 11.05 7.11
CA VAL A 94 -3.11 9.83 7.93
C VAL A 94 -1.76 9.60 8.60
N LEU A 95 -0.65 9.77 7.87
CA LEU A 95 0.69 9.67 8.43
C LEU A 95 0.91 10.70 9.55
N VAL A 96 0.54 11.98 9.32
CA VAL A 96 0.62 13.02 10.35
C VAL A 96 -0.18 12.63 11.61
N LYS A 97 -1.39 12.08 11.43
CA LYS A 97 -2.24 11.62 12.55
C LYS A 97 -1.57 10.50 13.32
N ARG A 98 -1.06 9.45 12.64
CA ARG A 98 -0.36 8.32 13.24
C ARG A 98 0.89 8.74 14.03
N TYR A 99 1.65 9.73 13.51
CA TYR A 99 2.79 10.29 14.22
C TYR A 99 2.38 11.03 15.52
N LYS A 100 1.28 11.78 15.48
CA LYS A 100 0.73 12.44 16.67
C LYS A 100 0.28 11.42 17.73
N GLU A 101 -0.42 10.37 17.31
CA GLU A 101 -0.92 9.32 18.21
C GLU A 101 0.23 8.57 18.89
N THR A 102 1.30 8.26 18.16
CA THR A 102 2.46 7.54 18.70
C THR A 102 3.46 8.45 19.43
N ARG A 103 3.28 9.77 19.38
CA ARG A 103 4.20 10.76 19.96
C ARG A 103 5.66 10.60 19.52
N ARG A 104 5.86 10.12 18.30
CA ARG A 104 7.19 9.95 17.70
C ARG A 104 7.52 11.15 16.80
N SER A 105 8.79 11.55 16.77
CA SER A 105 9.28 12.48 15.77
C SER A 105 9.52 11.76 14.46
N HIS A 106 9.23 12.44 13.34
CA HIS A 106 9.53 11.89 12.03
C HIS A 106 11.04 11.90 11.78
N PRO A 107 11.65 10.81 11.30
CA PRO A 107 13.11 10.71 11.14
C PRO A 107 13.72 11.82 10.30
N LEU A 108 13.03 12.24 9.23
CA LEU A 108 13.50 13.30 8.32
C LEU A 108 12.95 14.70 8.68
N ALA A 109 12.25 14.87 9.78
CA ALA A 109 11.78 16.19 10.20
C ALA A 109 12.89 17.09 10.76
N GLN A 110 13.96 16.50 11.32
CA GLN A 110 15.13 17.24 11.84
C GLN A 110 14.78 18.42 12.76
N GLY A 111 13.77 18.24 13.63
CA GLY A 111 13.26 19.29 14.52
C GLY A 111 12.18 20.19 13.91
N GLU A 112 11.88 20.04 12.64
CA GLU A 112 10.76 20.72 11.97
C GLU A 112 9.43 19.98 12.19
N ARG A 113 8.36 20.48 11.58
CA ARG A 113 7.05 19.85 11.59
C ARG A 113 7.05 18.51 10.86
N VAL A 114 6.25 17.57 11.35
CA VAL A 114 6.12 16.20 10.81
C VAL A 114 5.75 16.20 9.32
N ASP A 115 4.88 17.10 8.87
CA ASP A 115 4.47 17.25 7.48
C ASP A 115 5.66 17.51 6.53
N LYS A 116 6.64 18.30 6.96
CA LYS A 116 7.87 18.54 6.19
C LYS A 116 8.72 17.28 6.06
N GLY A 117 8.82 16.52 7.14
CA GLY A 117 9.53 15.23 7.14
C GLY A 117 8.88 14.23 6.18
N ILE A 118 7.55 14.12 6.20
CA ILE A 118 6.78 13.23 5.30
C ILE A 118 7.00 13.64 3.83
N MET A 119 6.92 14.93 3.52
CA MET A 119 7.15 15.41 2.16
C MET A 119 8.55 15.04 1.64
N ARG A 120 9.58 15.24 2.47
CA ARG A 120 10.98 14.87 2.12
C ARG A 120 11.12 13.35 1.93
N GLU A 121 10.47 12.56 2.79
CA GLU A 121 10.48 11.10 2.65
C GLU A 121 9.81 10.67 1.37
N ARG A 122 8.63 11.22 1.04
CA ARG A 122 7.89 10.88 -0.18
C ARG A 122 8.72 11.14 -1.45
N GLN A 123 9.39 12.30 -1.52
CA GLN A 123 10.27 12.59 -2.65
C GLN A 123 11.42 11.57 -2.78
N LYS A 124 12.01 11.19 -1.66
CA LYS A 124 13.08 10.19 -1.65
C LYS A 124 12.59 8.78 -2.00
N MET A 125 11.38 8.43 -1.57
CA MET A 125 10.81 7.09 -1.76
C MET A 125 10.13 6.90 -3.12
N GLU A 126 9.99 7.96 -3.93
CA GLU A 126 9.30 7.91 -5.22
C GLU A 126 9.93 6.89 -6.18
N PHE A 127 11.26 6.77 -6.17
CA PHE A 127 11.96 5.77 -6.96
C PHE A 127 11.54 4.35 -6.56
N LEU A 128 11.58 4.02 -5.26
CA LEU A 128 11.21 2.69 -4.76
C LEU A 128 9.73 2.38 -4.99
N LYS A 129 8.88 3.40 -4.94
CA LYS A 129 7.46 3.24 -5.26
C LYS A 129 7.24 2.87 -6.74
N LYS A 130 8.07 3.40 -7.65
CA LYS A 130 8.00 3.06 -9.08
C LYS A 130 8.52 1.66 -9.39
N GLU A 131 9.49 1.18 -8.63
CA GLU A 131 10.08 -0.17 -8.77
C GLU A 131 9.27 -1.24 -8.00
N ALA A 132 8.20 -0.84 -7.28
CA ALA A 132 7.43 -1.77 -6.47
C ALA A 132 6.52 -2.65 -7.34
N ASP A 133 6.57 -3.96 -7.08
CA ASP A 133 5.67 -4.95 -7.69
C ASP A 133 4.28 -4.88 -7.04
N TYR A 134 4.24 -4.58 -5.73
CA TYR A 134 3.01 -4.44 -4.96
C TYR A 134 3.00 -3.13 -4.19
N ILE A 135 1.91 -2.37 -4.31
CA ILE A 135 1.69 -1.15 -3.53
C ILE A 135 0.39 -1.33 -2.74
N ILE A 136 0.49 -1.25 -1.41
CA ILE A 136 -0.67 -1.28 -0.53
C ILE A 136 -0.85 0.08 0.12
N ASP A 137 -1.96 0.75 -0.17
CA ASP A 137 -2.38 1.95 0.54
C ASP A 137 -3.08 1.57 1.84
N THR A 138 -2.44 1.88 2.96
CA THR A 138 -2.94 1.58 4.31
C THR A 138 -3.75 2.70 4.93
N SER A 139 -4.09 3.76 4.18
CA SER A 139 -4.78 4.94 4.70
C SER A 139 -6.08 4.62 5.40
N ARG A 140 -6.85 3.71 4.80
CA ARG A 140 -8.19 3.31 5.28
C ARG A 140 -8.25 1.87 5.78
N LEU A 141 -7.16 1.11 5.66
CA LEU A 141 -7.13 -0.29 6.06
C LEU A 141 -7.05 -0.46 7.59
N LEU A 142 -7.88 -1.32 8.10
CA LEU A 142 -7.71 -1.88 9.44
C LEU A 142 -6.57 -2.92 9.42
N THR A 143 -5.99 -3.18 10.57
CA THR A 143 -4.89 -4.17 10.69
C THR A 143 -5.28 -5.55 10.12
N ARG A 144 -6.51 -6.00 10.36
CA ARG A 144 -7.03 -7.26 9.82
C ARG A 144 -7.14 -7.26 8.30
N GLU A 145 -7.47 -6.12 7.70
CA GLU A 145 -7.61 -5.97 6.24
C GLU A 145 -6.24 -5.98 5.58
N LEU A 146 -5.24 -5.30 6.18
CA LEU A 146 -3.85 -5.40 5.73
C LEU A 146 -3.38 -6.87 5.74
N LYS A 147 -3.73 -7.66 6.77
CA LYS A 147 -3.39 -9.07 6.80
C LYS A 147 -4.01 -9.83 5.62
N THR A 148 -5.29 -9.60 5.35
CA THR A 148 -5.98 -10.23 4.22
C THR A 148 -5.34 -9.88 2.88
N GLU A 149 -4.94 -8.61 2.67
CA GLU A 149 -4.25 -8.22 1.43
C GLU A 149 -2.88 -8.90 1.30
N LEU A 150 -2.11 -8.99 2.37
CA LEU A 150 -0.85 -9.72 2.36
C LEU A 150 -1.03 -11.23 2.10
N GLU A 151 -2.06 -11.85 2.68
CA GLU A 151 -2.39 -13.26 2.46
C GLU A 151 -2.75 -13.54 0.99
N LYS A 152 -3.51 -12.65 0.34
CA LYS A 152 -3.82 -12.77 -1.08
C LYS A 152 -2.56 -12.78 -1.95
N ILE A 153 -1.64 -11.84 -1.68
CA ILE A 153 -0.40 -11.69 -2.46
C ILE A 153 0.57 -12.86 -2.24
N PHE A 154 0.77 -13.24 -0.98
CA PHE A 154 1.90 -14.08 -0.61
C PHE A 154 1.54 -15.54 -0.29
N VAL A 155 0.27 -15.83 -0.02
CA VAL A 155 -0.20 -17.18 0.33
C VAL A 155 -1.08 -17.79 -0.75
N GLN A 156 -2.01 -17.00 -1.31
CA GLN A 156 -3.02 -17.51 -2.24
C GLN A 156 -2.62 -17.38 -3.71
N ASP A 157 -1.51 -16.70 -4.00
CA ASP A 157 -1.03 -16.42 -5.37
C ASP A 157 -2.13 -15.80 -6.26
N GLU A 158 -3.05 -15.03 -5.67
CA GLU A 158 -4.09 -14.32 -6.40
C GLU A 158 -3.49 -13.11 -7.14
N GLU A 159 -4.01 -12.82 -8.33
CA GLU A 159 -3.64 -11.59 -9.06
C GLU A 159 -3.95 -10.37 -8.19
N PHE A 160 -2.90 -9.66 -7.81
CA PHE A 160 -3.01 -8.45 -7.01
C PHE A 160 -3.44 -7.26 -7.87
N ASN A 161 -4.68 -6.85 -7.71
CA ASN A 161 -5.18 -5.60 -8.30
C ASN A 161 -4.97 -4.47 -7.29
N SER A 162 -3.90 -3.69 -7.48
CA SER A 162 -3.57 -2.53 -6.64
C SER A 162 -4.51 -1.32 -6.84
N MET A 163 -5.41 -1.40 -7.81
CA MET A 163 -6.33 -0.32 -8.13
C MET A 163 -7.66 -0.47 -7.40
N TYR A 164 -7.85 0.33 -6.37
CA TYR A 164 -9.15 0.49 -5.72
C TYR A 164 -9.98 1.56 -6.44
N VAL A 165 -11.08 1.13 -7.07
CA VAL A 165 -12.04 2.05 -7.68
C VAL A 165 -13.25 2.18 -6.76
N THR A 166 -13.41 3.35 -6.14
CA THR A 166 -14.59 3.67 -5.36
C THR A 166 -15.56 4.47 -6.23
N ILE A 167 -16.74 3.93 -6.48
CA ILE A 167 -17.80 4.63 -7.20
C ILE A 167 -18.79 5.18 -6.20
N LEU A 168 -18.85 6.51 -6.10
CA LEU A 168 -19.74 7.22 -5.18
C LEU A 168 -20.85 7.94 -5.99
N SER A 169 -22.10 7.68 -5.64
CA SER A 169 -23.23 8.45 -6.14
C SER A 169 -23.58 9.57 -5.15
N PHE A 170 -23.60 10.80 -5.60
CA PHE A 170 -23.91 11.96 -4.78
C PHE A 170 -24.84 12.96 -5.47
N GLY A 171 -25.48 13.81 -4.66
CA GLY A 171 -26.27 14.93 -5.19
C GLY A 171 -25.53 16.25 -5.00
N PHE A 172 -25.49 17.07 -6.03
CA PHE A 172 -24.80 18.38 -6.03
C PHE A 172 -25.31 19.36 -4.95
N LYS A 173 -26.44 19.07 -4.30
CA LYS A 173 -26.99 19.91 -3.22
C LYS A 173 -26.00 20.14 -2.07
N TYR A 174 -25.15 19.16 -1.78
CA TYR A 174 -24.19 19.21 -0.67
C TYR A 174 -22.75 19.41 -1.12
N GLY A 175 -22.55 19.73 -2.38
CA GLY A 175 -21.23 19.88 -2.99
C GLY A 175 -20.67 18.57 -3.57
N ILE A 176 -19.49 18.69 -4.14
CA ILE A 176 -18.71 17.57 -4.67
C ILE A 176 -17.94 16.96 -3.52
N PRO A 177 -17.88 15.61 -3.37
CA PRO A 177 -17.03 14.96 -2.37
C PRO A 177 -15.59 15.39 -2.53
N ALA A 178 -14.95 15.76 -1.43
CA ALA A 178 -13.59 16.33 -1.43
C ALA A 178 -12.50 15.31 -1.80
N ASP A 179 -12.84 14.02 -1.75
CA ASP A 179 -12.00 12.87 -2.03
C ASP A 179 -12.23 12.27 -3.43
N SER A 180 -12.95 13.01 -4.31
CA SER A 180 -13.22 12.55 -5.68
C SER A 180 -12.09 12.92 -6.62
N ASP A 181 -11.47 11.92 -7.26
CA ASP A 181 -10.48 12.14 -8.33
C ASP A 181 -11.15 12.49 -9.66
N ILE A 182 -12.30 11.88 -9.93
CA ILE A 182 -13.08 12.09 -11.16
C ILE A 182 -14.53 12.32 -10.80
N VAL A 183 -15.12 13.40 -11.33
CA VAL A 183 -16.55 13.72 -11.18
C VAL A 183 -17.21 13.70 -12.52
N MET A 184 -18.25 12.87 -12.66
CA MET A 184 -19.07 12.81 -13.87
C MET A 184 -20.46 13.35 -13.58
N ASP A 185 -20.89 14.35 -14.37
CA ASP A 185 -22.25 14.85 -14.32
C ASP A 185 -23.16 13.98 -15.20
N VAL A 186 -24.03 13.22 -14.56
CA VAL A 186 -24.97 12.31 -15.24
C VAL A 186 -26.40 12.88 -15.34
N ARG A 187 -26.60 14.18 -15.07
CA ARG A 187 -27.93 14.81 -15.10
C ARG A 187 -28.53 14.89 -16.51
N PHE A 188 -27.73 14.67 -17.52
CA PHE A 188 -28.24 14.54 -18.91
C PHE A 188 -29.02 13.24 -19.16
N LEU A 189 -28.85 12.24 -18.29
CA LEU A 189 -29.62 11.01 -18.39
C LEU A 189 -31.08 11.26 -17.97
N PRO A 190 -32.06 10.70 -18.69
CA PRO A 190 -33.44 10.84 -18.31
C PRO A 190 -33.67 10.24 -16.90
N ASN A 191 -34.34 11.02 -16.06
CA ASN A 191 -34.66 10.54 -14.70
C ASN A 191 -35.73 9.43 -14.81
N PRO A 192 -35.43 8.22 -14.32
CA PRO A 192 -36.35 7.07 -14.36
C PRO A 192 -37.72 7.35 -13.73
N TYR A 193 -37.81 8.32 -12.82
CA TYR A 193 -39.07 8.70 -12.18
C TYR A 193 -40.09 9.30 -13.21
N TYR A 194 -39.63 9.94 -14.30
CA TYR A 194 -40.47 10.51 -15.32
C TYR A 194 -40.81 9.53 -16.43
N VAL A 195 -40.27 8.33 -16.41
CA VAL A 195 -40.62 7.24 -17.32
C VAL A 195 -41.65 6.35 -16.63
N GLU A 196 -42.89 6.32 -17.15
CA GLU A 196 -44.02 5.63 -16.52
C GLU A 196 -43.73 4.16 -16.19
N GLU A 197 -43.07 3.45 -17.10
CA GLU A 197 -42.69 2.03 -16.92
C GLU A 197 -41.61 1.81 -15.84
N LEU A 198 -40.79 2.81 -15.57
CA LEU A 198 -39.69 2.74 -14.64
C LEU A 198 -40.04 3.34 -13.27
N ARG A 199 -41.05 4.20 -13.21
CA ARG A 199 -41.47 4.90 -12.01
C ARG A 199 -41.78 4.00 -10.79
N PRO A 200 -42.44 2.84 -10.95
CA PRO A 200 -42.72 1.93 -9.84
C PRO A 200 -41.52 1.03 -9.48
N LYS A 201 -40.44 1.04 -10.27
CA LYS A 201 -39.30 0.17 -10.06
C LYS A 201 -38.28 0.81 -9.13
N THR A 202 -37.65 0.00 -8.31
CA THR A 202 -36.56 0.42 -7.39
C THR A 202 -35.22 -0.07 -7.90
N CYS A 203 -34.11 0.46 -7.36
CA CYS A 203 -32.76 0.04 -7.74
C CYS A 203 -32.46 -1.44 -7.46
N LEU A 204 -33.29 -2.10 -6.67
CA LEU A 204 -33.21 -3.55 -6.41
C LEU A 204 -33.73 -4.38 -7.59
N LEU A 205 -34.47 -3.76 -8.52
CA LEU A 205 -34.90 -4.37 -9.76
C LEU A 205 -33.88 -3.97 -10.84
N TYR A 206 -33.10 -4.88 -11.33
CA TYR A 206 -32.01 -4.74 -12.33
C TYR A 206 -32.37 -3.91 -13.58
N THR A 207 -33.60 -3.53 -13.73
CA THR A 207 -34.14 -2.75 -14.84
C THR A 207 -34.18 -1.24 -14.59
N SER A 208 -33.84 -0.77 -13.36
CA SER A 208 -33.76 0.66 -13.04
C SER A 208 -32.55 0.91 -12.10
N PRO A 209 -31.33 0.98 -12.63
CA PRO A 209 -30.14 1.22 -11.83
C PRO A 209 -30.04 2.69 -11.41
N SER A 210 -31.03 3.22 -10.69
CA SER A 210 -30.93 4.58 -10.16
C SER A 210 -30.19 4.61 -8.83
N PRO A 211 -29.11 5.40 -8.72
CA PRO A 211 -28.42 5.58 -7.46
C PRO A 211 -29.28 6.16 -6.34
N ARG A 212 -30.40 6.82 -6.68
CA ARG A 212 -31.32 7.41 -5.71
C ARG A 212 -32.13 6.41 -4.91
N ASP A 213 -32.23 5.18 -5.39
CA ASP A 213 -33.04 4.15 -4.72
C ASP A 213 -32.28 3.42 -3.59
N ARG A 214 -30.97 3.68 -3.43
CA ARG A 214 -30.13 3.10 -2.36
C ARG A 214 -30.29 3.76 -0.99
N THR A 215 -31.04 4.85 -0.89
CA THR A 215 -31.16 5.65 0.35
C THR A 215 -32.53 5.57 0.98
N ARG A 216 -33.25 4.47 0.84
CA ARG A 216 -34.48 4.17 1.57
C ARG A 216 -34.38 2.87 2.34
#